data_b2bf245bb4782282e02bc45f3acfbc10
#
_entry.id   b2bf245bb4782282e02bc45f3acfbc10
#
_cell.length_a   1.000
_cell.length_b   1.000
_cell.length_c   1.000
_cell.angle_alpha   90.00
_cell.angle_beta   90.00
_cell.angle_gamma   90.00
#
_symmetry.space_group_name_H-M   'P 1'
#
loop_
_entity.id
_entity.type
_entity.pdbx_description
1 polymer ?
#
loop_
_entity_poly.entity_id
_entity_poly.type
_entity_poly.pdbx_seq_one_letter_code
_entity_poly.pdbx_strand_id
1 'polypeptide(L)' 'MITIDDVEYSEEEMTYEAKIRAQRISQLREEHINLVLRQQEVEQSITFHAGCIKKEMEPEEVEPEED' A
#
# COMPACT_ATOMS: atom_id res chain seq x y z
N MET A 1 -11.20 -20.27 -15.68
CA MET A 1 -11.74 -18.98 -16.11
C MET A 1 -10.94 -17.83 -15.55
N ILE A 2 -10.67 -16.88 -16.37
CA ILE A 2 -9.92 -15.70 -15.98
C ILE A 2 -10.82 -14.49 -16.15
N THR A 3 -10.94 -13.68 -15.09
CA THR A 3 -11.77 -12.49 -15.15
C THR A 3 -10.89 -11.25 -15.21
N ILE A 4 -11.08 -10.46 -16.25
CA ILE A 4 -10.34 -9.22 -16.43
C ILE A 4 -11.34 -8.14 -16.74
N ASP A 5 -11.36 -7.07 -15.93
CA ASP A 5 -12.28 -5.95 -16.12
C ASP A 5 -13.72 -6.43 -16.20
N ASP A 6 -14.07 -7.40 -15.31
CA ASP A 6 -15.43 -7.92 -15.23
C ASP A 6 -15.83 -8.75 -16.44
N VAL A 7 -14.89 -9.14 -17.29
CA VAL A 7 -15.16 -10.00 -18.41
C VAL A 7 -14.47 -11.32 -18.16
N GLU A 8 -15.23 -12.42 -18.29
CA GLU A 8 -14.67 -13.72 -18.05
C GLU A 8 -14.19 -14.33 -19.36
N TYR A 9 -13.00 -14.86 -19.33
CA TYR A 9 -12.41 -15.49 -20.51
C TYR A 9 -12.12 -16.96 -20.22
N SER A 10 -12.37 -17.79 -21.21
CA SER A 10 -12.04 -19.20 -21.09
C SER A 10 -10.57 -19.38 -21.43
N GLU A 11 -9.84 -20.04 -20.54
CA GLU A 11 -8.43 -20.24 -20.80
C GLU A 11 -8.19 -21.00 -22.08
N GLU A 12 -9.11 -21.88 -22.41
CA GLU A 12 -8.94 -22.68 -23.61
C GLU A 12 -9.04 -21.84 -24.86
N GLU A 13 -9.80 -20.77 -24.79
CA GLU A 13 -9.97 -19.93 -25.97
C GLU A 13 -8.95 -18.82 -26.06
N MET A 14 -8.13 -18.65 -25.03
CA MET A 14 -7.16 -17.58 -25.03
C MET A 14 -5.93 -17.97 -25.82
N THR A 15 -5.39 -17.01 -26.57
CA THR A 15 -4.15 -17.24 -27.27
C THR A 15 -3.01 -17.33 -26.27
N TYR A 16 -1.89 -17.82 -26.74
CA TYR A 16 -0.71 -17.92 -25.89
C TYR A 16 -0.31 -16.54 -25.35
N GLU A 17 -0.35 -15.55 -26.22
CA GLU A 17 0.00 -14.20 -25.82
C GLU A 17 -0.98 -13.68 -24.79
N ALA A 18 -2.27 -13.96 -24.96
CA ALA A 18 -3.28 -13.50 -24.02
C ALA A 18 -3.05 -14.12 -22.65
N LYS A 19 -2.65 -15.39 -22.63
CA LYS A 19 -2.39 -16.05 -21.35
C LYS A 19 -1.21 -15.43 -20.64
N ILE A 20 -0.15 -15.09 -21.37
CA ILE A 20 1.01 -14.46 -20.79
C ILE A 20 0.64 -13.11 -20.20
N ARG A 21 -0.18 -12.36 -20.91
CA ARG A 21 -0.58 -11.04 -20.43
C ARG A 21 -1.48 -11.15 -19.20
N ALA A 22 -2.33 -12.17 -19.16
CA ALA A 22 -3.17 -12.39 -18.00
C ALA A 22 -2.32 -12.71 -16.78
N GLN A 23 -1.28 -13.50 -16.96
CA GLN A 23 -0.35 -13.78 -15.89
C GLN A 23 0.33 -12.52 -15.42
N ARG A 24 0.71 -11.66 -16.35
CA ARG A 24 1.38 -10.41 -15.99
C ARG A 24 0.43 -9.51 -15.20
N ILE A 25 -0.84 -9.51 -15.56
CA ILE A 25 -1.83 -8.72 -14.83
C ILE A 25 -1.91 -9.20 -13.39
N SER A 26 -1.91 -10.52 -13.18
CA SER A 26 -1.96 -11.04 -11.82
C SER A 26 -0.74 -10.61 -11.01
N GLN A 27 0.43 -10.67 -11.63
CA GLN A 27 1.65 -10.24 -10.95
C GLN A 27 1.61 -8.77 -10.61
N LEU A 28 1.13 -7.96 -11.55
CA LEU A 28 1.06 -6.52 -11.32
C LEU A 28 0.04 -6.18 -10.24
N ARG A 29 -1.04 -6.92 -10.16
CA ARG A 29 -2.01 -6.70 -9.11
C ARG A 29 -1.43 -6.99 -7.74
N GLU A 30 -0.65 -8.05 -7.64
CA GLU A 30 0.02 -8.38 -6.40
C GLU A 30 0.99 -7.28 -6.02
N GLU A 31 1.74 -6.79 -7.00
CA GLU A 31 2.66 -5.72 -6.77
C GLU A 31 1.93 -4.48 -6.30
N HIS A 32 0.80 -4.21 -6.91
CA HIS A 32 0.00 -3.04 -6.54
C HIS A 32 -0.43 -3.12 -5.08
N ILE A 33 -0.92 -4.28 -4.67
CA ILE A 33 -1.33 -4.46 -3.29
C ILE A 33 -0.16 -4.24 -2.34
N ASN A 34 1.00 -4.80 -2.69
CA ASN A 34 2.17 -4.64 -1.85
C ASN A 34 2.62 -3.20 -1.77
N LEU A 35 2.50 -2.46 -2.87
CA LEU A 35 2.87 -1.05 -2.86
C LEU A 35 1.91 -0.23 -2.00
N VAL A 36 0.63 -0.56 -2.04
CA VAL A 36 -0.34 0.14 -1.21
C VAL A 36 -0.04 -0.12 0.27
N LEU A 37 0.26 -1.37 0.61
CA LEU A 37 0.60 -1.69 1.99
C LEU A 37 1.88 -0.97 2.40
N ARG A 38 2.85 -0.93 1.51
CA ARG A 38 4.09 -0.24 1.81
C ARG A 38 3.85 1.26 2.01
N GLN A 39 2.97 1.82 1.21
CA GLN A 39 2.63 3.23 1.34
C GLN A 39 2.03 3.51 2.71
N GLN A 40 1.15 2.63 3.18
CA GLN A 40 0.55 2.79 4.48
C GLN A 40 1.60 2.72 5.58
N GLU A 41 2.53 1.80 5.46
CA GLU A 41 3.60 1.66 6.43
C GLU A 41 4.45 2.92 6.49
N VAL A 42 4.76 3.47 5.32
CA VAL A 42 5.56 4.67 5.26
C VAL A 42 4.82 5.84 5.90
N GLU A 43 3.53 5.96 5.61
CA GLU A 43 2.74 7.03 6.18
C GLU A 43 2.64 6.91 7.69
N GLN A 44 2.48 5.70 8.20
CA GLN A 44 2.43 5.48 9.62
C GLN A 44 3.76 5.81 10.27
N SER A 45 4.84 5.49 9.58
CA SER A 45 6.16 5.78 10.09
C SER A 45 6.39 7.29 10.19
N ILE A 46 5.95 8.02 9.17
CA ILE A 46 6.07 9.45 9.18
C ILE A 46 5.29 10.04 10.33
N THR A 47 4.08 9.56 10.54
CA THR A 47 3.25 10.05 11.63
C THR A 47 3.89 9.75 12.98
N PHE A 48 4.44 8.56 13.11
CA PHE A 48 5.08 8.18 14.36
C PHE A 48 6.27 9.08 14.65
N HIS A 49 7.12 9.31 13.68
CA HIS A 49 8.30 10.13 13.88
C HIS A 49 7.92 11.59 14.10
N ALA A 50 6.89 12.06 13.41
CA ALA A 50 6.43 13.42 13.64
C ALA A 50 5.94 13.58 15.07
N GLY A 51 5.28 12.57 15.60
CA GLY A 51 4.85 12.60 16.98
C GLY A 51 6.02 12.63 17.94
N CYS A 52 7.09 11.93 17.61
CA CYS A 52 8.27 11.93 18.45
C CYS A 52 8.92 13.30 18.46
N ILE A 53 9.00 13.95 17.31
CA ILE A 53 9.57 15.29 17.24
C ILE A 53 8.73 16.24 18.06
N LYS A 54 7.44 16.17 17.92
CA LYS A 54 6.57 17.03 18.68
C LYS A 54 6.79 16.87 20.18
N LYS A 55 6.91 15.62 20.62
CA LYS A 55 7.14 15.39 22.01
C LYS A 55 8.47 15.93 22.47
N GLU A 56 9.50 15.75 21.66
CA GLU A 56 10.82 16.20 22.04
C GLU A 56 10.95 17.71 22.06
N MET A 57 10.22 18.36 21.17
CA MET A 57 10.32 19.82 21.09
C MET A 57 9.30 20.52 21.95
N GLU A 58 8.42 19.78 22.60
CA GLU A 58 7.46 20.41 23.48
C GLU A 58 8.15 20.92 24.69
N PRO A 59 7.83 22.14 25.11
CA PRO A 59 8.47 22.67 26.28
C PRO A 59 7.97 21.93 27.48
N GLU A 60 8.87 21.55 28.34
CA GLU A 60 8.46 20.89 29.48
C GLU A 60 7.86 21.72 30.43
N GLU A 61 8.07 22.92 30.25
CA GLU A 61 7.52 23.81 31.14
C GLU A 61 6.15 23.69 31.23
N VAL A 62 5.71 23.16 30.34
CA VAL A 62 4.39 23.04 30.41
C VAL A 62 3.99 22.60 31.68
N GLU A 63 4.64 22.26 32.32
CA GLU A 63 4.25 21.83 33.46
C GLU A 63 4.23 22.58 34.41
N PRO A 64 4.01 23.06 34.71
CA PRO A 64 3.87 23.57 35.47
C PRO A 64 3.64 24.19 36.27
N GLU A 65 3.61 24.23 36.01
CA GLU A 65 3.52 24.61 36.60
C GLU A 65 3.42 25.02 37.45
N GLU A 66 3.42 25.06 37.51
CA GLU A 66 3.38 25.28 38.22
C GLU A 66 3.27 25.69 39.00
N ASP A 67 3.24 25.76 39.14
CA ASP A 67 3.20 26.18 39.96
C ASP A 67 3.12 26.74 40.42
#